data_0ec4ba76a6dbd9a1105301ca3cdc4b21
#
_entry.id   0ec4ba76a6dbd9a1105301ca3cdc4b21
#
_cell.length_a   1.000
_cell.length_b   1.000
_cell.length_c   1.000
_cell.angle_alpha   90.00
_cell.angle_beta   90.00
_cell.angle_gamma   90.00
#
_symmetry.space_group_name_H-M   'P 1'
#
loop_
_entity.id
_entity.type
_entity.pdbx_description
1 polymer ?
#
loop_
_entity_poly.entity_id
_entity_poly.type
_entity_poly.pdbx_seq_one_letter_code
_entity_poly.pdbx_strand_id
1 'polypeptide(L)'
;MNKTRIATGVLAFAVGASGLVLAYIGPEADVTQPVPDTVEGSARAVSLACPPDFEKTMGEMTAGIGGEDSDTLLRTRVAIVSGGDATLDGTLIKEGDGEVRTFFEGGAYPGELRVEPGETPALASGASQRIQESGELAGMAITPCLTPERTQYLVGGSTSASSSAQLVLTNVTGSPATVSVEIHTSTGTAEPSILSSTTVDAYSSEVLLVEAGVRDPRLALAITSSGGDIAAQLLTHEVDGIVGAGMEAVNPGAEPSEQVVIPGANLSGEEGVTLRVANPNTESATISIASITSEGKEPVPGSQDVTLAPGTVLDLSMNGLAGDWSALRVDSDQPVLAGARVDAEGDYAWLPSTHAVTNGAVTIPESQSQLTFYSESDTSATVTFYSRQGDVVDSSTIEVPPIATITAPEDASHAVVESDGVHVGVLSTAEIDSIQGIAGQTLTPAPAGSADLTLQVNN
;
A
#
# COMPACT_ATOMS: atom_id res chain seq x y z
N MET A 1 -28.54 -77.00 28.46
CA MET A 1 -27.62 -75.85 28.34
C MET A 1 -26.18 -76.34 28.44
N ASN A 2 -25.40 -76.17 27.40
CA ASN A 2 -24.10 -76.82 27.26
C ASN A 2 -23.07 -76.18 28.20
N LYS A 3 -22.44 -76.92 29.09
CA LYS A 3 -21.44 -76.45 30.07
C LYS A 3 -20.27 -75.73 29.39
N THR A 4 -19.97 -76.07 28.16
CA THR A 4 -18.94 -75.43 27.34
C THR A 4 -19.27 -73.97 26.99
N ARG A 5 -20.54 -73.60 26.77
CA ARG A 5 -20.95 -72.26 26.48
C ARG A 5 -20.87 -71.31 27.70
N ILE A 6 -21.05 -71.85 28.91
CA ILE A 6 -20.93 -71.11 30.16
C ILE A 6 -19.46 -70.82 30.45
N ALA A 7 -18.58 -71.82 30.22
CA ALA A 7 -17.12 -71.60 30.41
C ALA A 7 -16.54 -70.57 29.45
N THR A 8 -16.99 -70.56 28.18
CA THR A 8 -16.54 -69.56 27.20
C THR A 8 -17.05 -68.15 27.54
N GLY A 9 -18.28 -68.02 28.04
CA GLY A 9 -18.84 -66.72 28.45
C GLY A 9 -18.14 -66.16 29.68
N VAL A 10 -17.77 -66.94 30.66
CA VAL A 10 -17.04 -66.52 31.86
C VAL A 10 -15.59 -66.13 31.50
N LEU A 11 -14.94 -66.83 30.57
CA LEU A 11 -13.60 -66.53 30.13
C LEU A 11 -13.59 -65.20 29.35
N ALA A 12 -14.57 -64.94 28.46
CA ALA A 12 -14.69 -63.69 27.73
C ALA A 12 -14.98 -62.52 28.65
N PHE A 13 -15.78 -62.69 29.69
CA PHE A 13 -16.05 -61.65 30.67
C PHE A 13 -14.82 -61.33 31.55
N ALA A 14 -14.06 -62.39 31.95
CA ALA A 14 -12.85 -62.19 32.72
C ALA A 14 -11.74 -61.45 31.93
N VAL A 15 -11.60 -61.76 30.63
CA VAL A 15 -10.63 -61.04 29.76
C VAL A 15 -11.09 -59.60 29.51
N GLY A 16 -12.37 -59.36 29.29
CA GLY A 16 -12.93 -58.01 29.13
C GLY A 16 -12.79 -57.18 30.41
N ALA A 17 -13.06 -57.77 31.60
CA ALA A 17 -12.90 -57.08 32.86
C ALA A 17 -11.42 -56.79 33.21
N SER A 18 -10.51 -57.70 32.88
CA SER A 18 -9.06 -57.48 33.05
C SER A 18 -8.53 -56.37 32.13
N GLY A 19 -9.02 -56.31 30.90
CA GLY A 19 -8.67 -55.24 29.96
C GLY A 19 -9.16 -53.86 30.44
N LEU A 20 -10.38 -53.81 30.98
CA LEU A 20 -10.94 -52.57 31.55
C LEU A 20 -10.21 -52.15 32.84
N VAL A 21 -9.81 -53.07 33.69
CA VAL A 21 -9.04 -52.76 34.92
C VAL A 21 -7.62 -52.32 34.56
N LEU A 22 -6.97 -52.92 33.58
CA LEU A 22 -5.67 -52.49 33.08
C LEU A 22 -5.72 -51.09 32.41
N ALA A 23 -6.83 -50.75 31.75
CA ALA A 23 -7.04 -49.41 31.21
C ALA A 23 -7.30 -48.37 32.30
N TYR A 24 -7.79 -48.75 33.50
CA TYR A 24 -8.11 -47.86 34.60
C TYR A 24 -6.97 -47.70 35.60
N ILE A 25 -6.03 -48.66 35.69
CA ILE A 25 -4.88 -48.68 36.61
C ILE A 25 -3.54 -48.69 35.82
N GLY A 26 -3.57 -48.51 34.50
CA GLY A 26 -2.35 -48.26 33.73
C GLY A 26 -1.68 -46.97 34.22
N PRO A 27 -0.34 -46.91 34.28
CA PRO A 27 0.30 -45.62 34.57
C PRO A 27 -0.23 -44.59 33.58
N GLU A 28 -0.67 -43.46 34.12
CA GLU A 28 -0.94 -42.27 33.26
C GLU A 28 0.28 -42.12 32.36
N ALA A 29 0.11 -42.32 31.06
CA ALA A 29 1.13 -41.95 30.13
C ALA A 29 1.24 -40.44 30.29
N ASP A 30 2.34 -40.03 30.87
CA ASP A 30 2.76 -38.61 30.90
C ASP A 30 2.92 -38.25 29.43
N VAL A 31 1.82 -37.81 28.79
CA VAL A 31 1.86 -37.20 27.48
C VAL A 31 2.49 -35.84 27.71
N THR A 32 3.80 -35.83 27.86
CA THR A 32 4.57 -34.60 27.66
C THR A 32 4.19 -34.13 26.27
N GLN A 33 3.29 -33.14 26.22
CA GLN A 33 3.07 -32.41 24.97
C GLN A 33 4.47 -31.99 24.50
N PRO A 34 4.87 -32.32 23.28
CA PRO A 34 6.14 -31.83 22.77
C PRO A 34 6.12 -30.32 22.94
N VAL A 35 7.09 -29.79 23.68
CA VAL A 35 7.31 -28.36 23.75
C VAL A 35 7.50 -27.93 22.30
N PRO A 36 6.69 -27.01 21.76
CA PRO A 36 6.87 -26.58 20.40
C PRO A 36 8.29 -26.06 20.26
N ASP A 37 9.07 -26.64 19.35
CA ASP A 37 10.37 -26.09 18.99
C ASP A 37 10.11 -24.74 18.34
N THR A 38 10.52 -23.67 19.00
CA THR A 38 10.58 -22.32 18.40
C THR A 38 11.75 -22.34 17.41
N VAL A 39 11.44 -22.37 16.15
CA VAL A 39 12.43 -22.12 15.10
C VAL A 39 12.51 -20.59 14.96
N GLU A 40 13.63 -20.00 15.40
CA GLU A 40 13.93 -18.61 15.07
C GLU A 40 13.98 -18.52 13.53
N GLY A 41 13.02 -17.82 12.94
CA GLY A 41 13.03 -17.55 11.51
C GLY A 41 14.27 -16.70 11.20
N SER A 42 15.12 -17.14 10.27
CA SER A 42 16.23 -16.32 9.80
C SER A 42 15.66 -15.01 9.21
N ALA A 43 16.27 -13.88 9.55
CA ALA A 43 15.94 -12.58 8.95
C ALA A 43 15.97 -12.71 7.42
N ARG A 44 14.92 -12.21 6.76
CA ARG A 44 14.81 -12.27 5.29
C ARG A 44 15.32 -10.98 4.70
N ALA A 45 15.88 -11.07 3.49
CA ALA A 45 16.15 -9.89 2.68
C ALA A 45 14.84 -9.14 2.41
N VAL A 46 14.91 -7.82 2.37
CA VAL A 46 13.83 -6.95 1.88
C VAL A 46 14.07 -6.69 0.41
N SER A 47 13.07 -6.93 -0.42
CA SER A 47 13.08 -6.57 -1.83
C SER A 47 11.91 -5.64 -2.09
N LEU A 48 12.21 -4.44 -2.59
CA LEU A 48 11.22 -3.48 -3.05
C LEU A 48 11.34 -3.36 -4.57
N ALA A 49 10.23 -3.34 -5.26
CA ALA A 49 10.16 -3.12 -6.69
C ALA A 49 10.01 -1.61 -6.97
N CYS A 50 11.00 -1.03 -7.65
CA CYS A 50 10.95 0.34 -8.12
C CYS A 50 10.42 0.35 -9.56
N PRO A 51 9.33 1.08 -9.87
CA PRO A 51 8.71 1.07 -11.18
C PRO A 51 9.50 1.90 -12.20
N PRO A 52 9.26 1.71 -13.51
CA PRO A 52 9.69 2.64 -14.54
C PRO A 52 8.99 3.99 -14.42
N ASP A 53 9.50 4.98 -15.12
CA ASP A 53 8.90 6.32 -15.22
C ASP A 53 7.62 6.31 -16.08
N PHE A 54 6.87 7.39 -16.02
CA PHE A 54 5.68 7.63 -16.83
C PHE A 54 5.99 7.62 -18.33
N GLU A 55 5.11 7.01 -19.10
CA GLU A 55 5.14 7.07 -20.56
C GLU A 55 4.03 8.00 -21.08
N LYS A 56 4.34 8.81 -22.10
CA LYS A 56 3.33 9.61 -22.78
C LYS A 56 2.40 8.72 -23.59
N THR A 57 1.10 8.93 -23.47
CA THR A 57 0.09 8.11 -24.14
C THR A 57 -0.70 8.85 -25.20
N MET A 58 -0.78 10.19 -25.09
CA MET A 58 -1.49 11.03 -26.06
C MET A 58 -0.70 11.27 -27.35
N GLY A 59 0.58 10.88 -27.34
CA GLY A 59 1.43 10.78 -28.51
C GLY A 59 1.73 12.08 -29.23
N GLU A 60 2.19 11.95 -30.51
CA GLU A 60 2.59 13.09 -31.33
C GLU A 60 1.44 14.05 -31.68
N MET A 61 0.19 13.72 -31.37
CA MET A 61 -0.96 14.61 -31.64
C MET A 61 -0.94 15.89 -30.78
N THR A 62 -0.27 15.86 -29.64
CA THR A 62 -0.08 17.04 -28.80
C THR A 62 1.19 17.81 -29.12
N ALA A 63 2.13 17.22 -29.88
CA ALA A 63 3.34 17.88 -30.32
C ALA A 63 3.01 19.05 -31.26
N GLY A 64 3.14 20.28 -30.72
CA GLY A 64 2.96 21.52 -31.45
C GLY A 64 1.66 22.30 -31.17
N ILE A 65 0.75 21.81 -30.34
CA ILE A 65 -0.47 22.52 -29.98
C ILE A 65 -0.52 22.83 -28.47
N GLY A 66 0.11 22.03 -27.59
CA GLY A 66 0.09 22.15 -26.13
C GLY A 66 1.33 22.77 -25.47
N GLY A 67 2.18 23.41 -26.24
CA GLY A 67 3.49 23.85 -25.77
C GLY A 67 4.56 22.77 -25.89
N GLU A 68 5.82 23.20 -25.92
CA GLU A 68 6.95 22.26 -25.81
C GLU A 68 6.98 21.72 -24.37
N ASP A 69 7.31 20.44 -24.21
CA ASP A 69 7.58 19.90 -22.87
C ASP A 69 8.69 20.71 -22.21
N SER A 70 8.48 21.13 -20.97
CA SER A 70 9.54 21.71 -20.17
C SER A 70 10.58 20.65 -19.80
N ASP A 71 11.73 21.11 -19.32
CA ASP A 71 12.71 20.20 -18.73
C ASP A 71 12.07 19.42 -17.57
N THR A 72 12.23 18.11 -17.57
CA THR A 72 11.72 17.23 -16.54
C THR A 72 12.74 17.11 -15.42
N LEU A 73 12.34 17.43 -14.19
CA LEU A 73 13.08 17.03 -13.01
C LEU A 73 12.67 15.61 -12.63
N LEU A 74 13.60 14.66 -12.75
CA LEU A 74 13.40 13.29 -12.35
C LEU A 74 14.54 12.87 -11.41
N ARG A 75 14.20 12.45 -10.20
CA ARG A 75 15.18 12.10 -9.15
C ARG A 75 14.72 10.88 -8.38
N THR A 76 15.65 9.95 -8.17
CA THR A 76 15.44 8.78 -7.31
C THR A 76 16.18 8.96 -5.99
N ARG A 77 15.53 8.61 -4.90
CA ARG A 77 16.07 8.61 -3.54
C ARG A 77 15.80 7.28 -2.89
N VAL A 78 16.77 6.79 -2.15
CA VAL A 78 16.68 5.56 -1.37
C VAL A 78 17.33 5.78 -0.02
N ALA A 79 16.74 5.21 1.03
CA ALA A 79 17.34 5.08 2.34
C ALA A 79 17.31 3.62 2.80
N ILE A 80 18.43 3.16 3.33
CA ILE A 80 18.58 1.89 4.01
C ILE A 80 18.70 2.20 5.50
N VAL A 81 17.62 2.02 6.22
CA VAL A 81 17.52 2.35 7.65
C VAL A 81 18.21 1.29 8.49
N SER A 82 18.01 0.02 8.13
CA SER A 82 18.63 -1.12 8.82
C SER A 82 18.81 -2.30 7.87
N GLY A 83 19.67 -3.24 8.25
CA GLY A 83 19.98 -4.42 7.44
C GLY A 83 21.46 -4.50 7.07
N GLY A 84 21.80 -5.46 6.18
CA GLY A 84 23.13 -5.71 5.65
C GLY A 84 23.43 -4.95 4.35
N ASP A 85 24.12 -5.61 3.42
CA ASP A 85 24.41 -5.04 2.09
C ASP A 85 23.12 -4.70 1.34
N ALA A 86 23.16 -3.62 0.57
CA ALA A 86 22.02 -3.17 -0.22
C ALA A 86 22.41 -2.88 -1.66
N THR A 87 21.53 -3.20 -2.60
CA THR A 87 21.69 -2.90 -4.03
C THR A 87 20.43 -2.27 -4.60
N LEU A 88 20.59 -1.35 -5.54
CA LEU A 88 19.52 -0.83 -6.39
C LEU A 88 19.84 -1.23 -7.83
N ASP A 89 18.96 -2.02 -8.45
CA ASP A 89 19.15 -2.59 -9.78
C ASP A 89 20.56 -3.21 -9.93
N GLY A 90 20.98 -4.02 -8.94
CA GLY A 90 22.28 -4.66 -8.87
C GLY A 90 23.47 -3.74 -8.56
N THR A 91 23.26 -2.42 -8.47
CA THR A 91 24.30 -1.46 -8.08
C THR A 91 24.39 -1.37 -6.56
N LEU A 92 25.57 -1.66 -6.00
CA LEU A 92 25.79 -1.61 -4.55
C LEU A 92 25.64 -0.18 -4.02
N ILE A 93 24.75 0.00 -3.04
CA ILE A 93 24.62 1.22 -2.27
C ILE A 93 25.72 1.20 -1.19
N LYS A 94 26.72 2.05 -1.38
CA LYS A 94 27.86 2.14 -0.46
C LYS A 94 27.43 2.72 0.88
N GLU A 95 28.17 2.37 1.92
CA GLU A 95 28.03 3.00 3.23
C GLU A 95 28.28 4.51 3.10
N GLY A 96 27.36 5.30 3.68
CA GLY A 96 27.52 6.74 3.89
C GLY A 96 28.12 7.02 5.27
N ASP A 97 28.45 8.28 5.53
CA ASP A 97 28.94 8.72 6.85
C ASP A 97 27.82 8.96 7.86
N GLY A 98 26.54 8.91 7.45
CA GLY A 98 25.33 9.14 8.26
C GLY A 98 24.83 7.89 9.00
N GLU A 99 23.79 8.05 9.83
CA GLU A 99 23.14 6.96 10.58
C GLU A 99 22.41 5.97 9.66
N VAL A 100 21.88 6.47 8.53
CA VAL A 100 21.28 5.65 7.48
C VAL A 100 22.08 5.76 6.20
N ARG A 101 22.14 4.67 5.42
CA ARG A 101 22.76 4.70 4.10
C ARG A 101 21.77 5.25 3.09
N THR A 102 22.22 6.20 2.27
CA THR A 102 21.36 6.84 1.29
C THR A 102 21.92 6.72 -0.12
N PHE A 103 21.03 6.68 -1.10
CA PHE A 103 21.33 6.82 -2.52
C PHE A 103 20.48 7.97 -3.08
N PHE A 104 21.12 8.81 -3.89
CA PHE A 104 20.47 9.94 -4.52
C PHE A 104 21.07 10.15 -5.91
N GLU A 105 20.24 10.06 -6.94
CA GLU A 105 20.70 10.18 -8.34
C GLU A 105 19.63 10.86 -9.20
N GLY A 106 20.05 11.49 -10.30
CA GLY A 106 19.16 11.95 -11.35
C GLY A 106 18.70 10.78 -12.23
N GLY A 107 17.41 10.76 -12.56
CA GLY A 107 16.78 9.72 -13.36
C GLY A 107 15.93 8.75 -12.55
N ALA A 108 15.16 7.90 -13.26
CA ALA A 108 14.46 6.76 -12.69
C ALA A 108 15.41 5.55 -12.64
N TYR A 109 15.28 4.74 -11.61
CA TYR A 109 16.00 3.48 -11.46
C TYR A 109 15.00 2.34 -11.28
N PRO A 110 14.39 1.87 -12.39
CA PRO A 110 13.47 0.74 -12.32
C PRO A 110 14.22 -0.54 -11.97
N GLY A 111 13.57 -1.42 -11.21
CA GLY A 111 14.17 -2.69 -10.82
C GLY A 111 14.04 -3.00 -9.33
N GLU A 112 14.97 -3.77 -8.80
CA GLU A 112 14.95 -4.23 -7.41
C GLU A 112 15.81 -3.35 -6.50
N LEU A 113 15.20 -2.76 -5.46
CA LEU A 113 15.91 -2.31 -4.28
C LEU A 113 15.97 -3.49 -3.30
N ARG A 114 17.15 -4.10 -3.15
CA ARG A 114 17.34 -5.27 -2.31
C ARG A 114 18.25 -4.94 -1.12
N VAL A 115 17.79 -5.32 0.08
CA VAL A 115 18.56 -5.18 1.32
C VAL A 115 18.70 -6.55 1.96
N GLU A 116 19.93 -7.01 2.10
CA GLU A 116 20.25 -8.28 2.75
C GLU A 116 20.00 -8.19 4.27
N PRO A 117 19.68 -9.30 4.92
CA PRO A 117 19.51 -9.31 6.37
C PRO A 117 20.82 -8.92 7.09
N GLY A 118 20.67 -8.17 8.18
CA GLY A 118 21.76 -7.79 9.08
C GLY A 118 21.53 -8.30 10.50
N GLU A 119 22.15 -7.64 11.48
CA GLU A 119 21.89 -7.91 12.91
C GLU A 119 20.48 -7.47 13.33
N THR A 120 19.90 -6.52 12.60
CA THR A 120 18.53 -6.02 12.77
C THR A 120 17.70 -6.36 11.53
N PRO A 121 16.37 -6.47 11.66
CA PRO A 121 15.48 -6.60 10.51
C PRO A 121 15.74 -5.48 9.49
N ALA A 122 15.76 -5.83 8.21
CA ALA A 122 15.97 -4.84 7.15
C ALA A 122 14.78 -3.89 7.06
N LEU A 123 15.06 -2.59 6.95
CA LEU A 123 14.08 -1.54 6.67
C LEU A 123 14.70 -0.57 5.65
N ALA A 124 13.97 -0.32 4.59
CA ALA A 124 14.37 0.60 3.54
C ALA A 124 13.15 1.31 2.95
N SER A 125 13.38 2.45 2.35
CA SER A 125 12.41 3.14 1.49
C SER A 125 13.12 3.65 0.24
N GLY A 126 12.35 3.80 -0.83
CA GLY A 126 12.84 4.42 -2.06
C GLY A 126 11.67 5.01 -2.83
N ALA A 127 11.93 6.08 -3.57
CA ALA A 127 10.97 6.66 -4.47
C ALA A 127 11.66 7.47 -5.58
N SER A 128 11.00 7.54 -6.73
CA SER A 128 11.33 8.50 -7.79
C SER A 128 10.32 9.65 -7.75
N GLN A 129 10.81 10.87 -7.75
CA GLN A 129 10.02 12.10 -7.90
C GLN A 129 10.15 12.63 -9.32
N ARG A 130 9.02 12.88 -9.97
CA ARG A 130 8.93 13.60 -11.25
C ARG A 130 8.25 14.95 -11.03
N ILE A 131 8.80 16.00 -11.61
CA ILE A 131 8.21 17.33 -11.71
C ILE A 131 8.32 17.77 -13.16
N GLN A 132 7.23 18.25 -13.74
CA GLN A 132 7.20 18.79 -15.09
C GLN A 132 6.27 20.03 -15.14
N GLU A 133 6.79 21.14 -15.65
CA GLU A 133 6.06 22.42 -15.65
C GLU A 133 5.01 22.51 -16.78
N SER A 134 5.22 21.79 -17.89
CA SER A 134 4.34 21.87 -19.06
C SER A 134 4.38 20.60 -19.89
N GLY A 135 3.44 20.48 -20.85
CA GLY A 135 3.30 19.30 -21.70
C GLY A 135 2.22 18.36 -21.21
N GLU A 136 2.16 17.17 -21.76
CA GLU A 136 1.15 16.15 -21.43
C GLU A 136 1.24 15.70 -19.96
N LEU A 137 2.47 15.60 -19.43
CA LEU A 137 2.75 15.15 -18.07
C LEU A 137 3.05 16.32 -17.12
N ALA A 138 2.41 17.49 -17.32
CA ALA A 138 2.57 18.60 -16.38
C ALA A 138 2.00 18.25 -15.00
N GLY A 139 2.77 18.54 -13.93
CA GLY A 139 2.41 18.20 -12.55
C GLY A 139 3.59 17.62 -11.76
N MET A 140 3.28 17.01 -10.62
CA MET A 140 4.21 16.30 -9.76
C MET A 140 3.70 14.90 -9.47
N ALA A 141 4.58 13.91 -9.54
CA ALA A 141 4.28 12.56 -9.09
C ALA A 141 5.43 11.98 -8.27
N ILE A 142 5.08 11.12 -7.32
CA ILE A 142 6.03 10.34 -6.55
C ILE A 142 5.68 8.87 -6.74
N THR A 143 6.65 8.11 -7.28
CA THR A 143 6.53 6.68 -7.50
C THR A 143 7.39 5.93 -6.48
N PRO A 144 6.81 5.44 -5.35
CA PRO A 144 7.56 4.69 -4.36
C PRO A 144 7.97 3.31 -4.89
N CYS A 145 9.09 2.81 -4.36
CA CYS A 145 9.44 1.41 -4.49
C CYS A 145 8.55 0.59 -3.54
N LEU A 146 7.85 -0.39 -4.07
CA LEU A 146 6.80 -1.13 -3.36
C LEU A 146 7.26 -2.54 -2.97
N THR A 147 6.76 -3.05 -1.85
CA THR A 147 6.88 -4.46 -1.50
C THR A 147 6.07 -5.30 -2.48
N PRO A 148 6.67 -6.30 -3.17
CA PRO A 148 5.92 -7.22 -4.01
C PRO A 148 5.00 -8.11 -3.17
N GLU A 149 3.75 -8.25 -3.62
CA GLU A 149 2.72 -9.04 -2.94
C GLU A 149 1.90 -9.87 -3.96
N ARG A 150 1.19 -10.88 -3.47
CA ARG A 150 0.32 -11.73 -4.30
C ARG A 150 -0.98 -11.05 -4.67
N THR A 151 -1.49 -10.22 -3.78
CA THR A 151 -2.77 -9.53 -3.95
C THR A 151 -2.58 -8.08 -3.59
N GLN A 152 -2.98 -7.19 -4.47
CA GLN A 152 -2.90 -5.74 -4.27
C GLN A 152 -4.18 -5.07 -4.77
N TYR A 153 -4.51 -3.94 -4.16
CA TYR A 153 -5.71 -3.18 -4.47
C TYR A 153 -5.34 -1.73 -4.74
N LEU A 154 -5.75 -1.22 -5.91
CA LEU A 154 -5.53 0.16 -6.32
C LEU A 154 -6.88 0.86 -6.44
N VAL A 155 -7.07 1.97 -5.75
CA VAL A 155 -8.31 2.77 -5.82
C VAL A 155 -7.96 4.17 -6.28
N GLY A 156 -8.25 4.47 -7.53
CA GLY A 156 -7.92 5.76 -8.15
C GLY A 156 -7.85 5.67 -9.66
N GLY A 157 -7.55 6.79 -10.27
CA GLY A 157 -7.43 6.92 -11.72
C GLY A 157 -8.74 6.95 -12.47
N SER A 158 -8.62 7.19 -13.77
CA SER A 158 -9.72 7.32 -14.73
C SER A 158 -9.23 6.88 -16.11
N THR A 159 -10.12 6.31 -16.90
CA THR A 159 -9.91 6.03 -18.34
C THR A 159 -10.93 6.76 -19.22
N SER A 160 -11.38 7.94 -18.76
CA SER A 160 -12.18 8.86 -19.56
C SER A 160 -11.38 9.43 -20.74
N ALA A 161 -12.03 10.17 -21.64
CA ALA A 161 -11.38 10.64 -22.88
C ALA A 161 -10.20 11.60 -22.65
N SER A 162 -10.14 12.26 -21.48
CA SER A 162 -9.07 13.19 -21.07
C SER A 162 -8.10 12.58 -20.08
N SER A 163 -8.18 11.29 -19.80
CA SER A 163 -7.36 10.61 -18.80
C SER A 163 -6.70 9.38 -19.39
N SER A 164 -5.50 9.07 -18.91
CA SER A 164 -4.79 7.82 -19.20
C SER A 164 -4.44 7.12 -17.89
N ALA A 165 -4.49 5.80 -17.92
CA ALA A 165 -4.16 4.94 -16.79
C ALA A 165 -3.29 3.77 -17.25
N GLN A 166 -2.03 3.78 -16.83
CA GLN A 166 -1.01 2.78 -17.15
C GLN A 166 -0.80 1.89 -15.94
N LEU A 167 -1.24 0.65 -16.02
CA LEU A 167 -0.95 -0.34 -14.98
C LEU A 167 0.46 -0.88 -15.18
N VAL A 168 1.34 -0.55 -14.25
CA VAL A 168 2.72 -1.04 -14.19
C VAL A 168 2.79 -2.23 -13.26
N LEU A 169 3.27 -3.36 -13.78
CA LEU A 169 3.47 -4.61 -13.06
C LEU A 169 4.96 -4.91 -13.03
N THR A 170 5.58 -4.90 -11.85
CA THR A 170 7.02 -5.14 -11.69
C THR A 170 7.28 -6.43 -10.95
N ASN A 171 8.02 -7.33 -11.59
CA ASN A 171 8.44 -8.61 -11.04
C ASN A 171 9.95 -8.57 -10.74
N VAL A 172 10.31 -8.51 -9.48
CA VAL A 172 11.71 -8.56 -9.01
C VAL A 172 12.13 -9.96 -8.54
N THR A 173 11.30 -10.98 -8.82
CA THR A 173 11.61 -12.36 -8.48
C THR A 173 12.28 -13.10 -9.62
N GLY A 174 13.00 -14.20 -9.31
CA GLY A 174 13.67 -15.04 -10.31
C GLY A 174 12.75 -15.99 -11.08
N SER A 175 11.42 -15.84 -10.96
CA SER A 175 10.43 -16.67 -11.65
C SER A 175 9.38 -15.81 -12.33
N PRO A 176 8.89 -16.20 -13.51
CA PRO A 176 7.78 -15.50 -14.14
C PRO A 176 6.53 -15.54 -13.25
N ALA A 177 5.78 -14.44 -13.23
CA ALA A 177 4.50 -14.32 -12.56
C ALA A 177 3.36 -14.22 -13.57
N THR A 178 2.26 -14.92 -13.32
CA THR A 178 1.01 -14.73 -14.07
C THR A 178 0.08 -13.85 -13.25
N VAL A 179 -0.33 -12.74 -13.81
CA VAL A 179 -1.12 -11.71 -13.15
C VAL A 179 -2.52 -11.66 -13.76
N SER A 180 -3.52 -11.59 -12.91
CA SER A 180 -4.93 -11.36 -13.26
C SER A 180 -5.40 -10.06 -12.63
N VAL A 181 -6.12 -9.25 -13.38
CA VAL A 181 -6.66 -7.95 -12.94
C VAL A 181 -8.17 -7.97 -13.08
N GLU A 182 -8.86 -7.75 -11.99
CA GLU A 182 -10.29 -7.45 -11.94
C GLU A 182 -10.47 -5.94 -11.78
N ILE A 183 -11.33 -5.33 -12.59
CA ILE A 183 -11.55 -3.89 -12.58
C ILE A 183 -12.98 -3.60 -12.15
N HIS A 184 -13.16 -2.91 -11.06
CA HIS A 184 -14.42 -2.36 -10.61
C HIS A 184 -14.61 -0.96 -11.21
N THR A 185 -15.81 -0.71 -11.72
CA THR A 185 -16.15 0.51 -12.45
C THR A 185 -17.43 1.15 -11.88
N SER A 186 -17.83 2.30 -12.40
CA SER A 186 -19.09 2.93 -12.01
C SER A 186 -20.34 2.07 -12.29
N THR A 187 -20.22 1.06 -13.17
CA THR A 187 -21.34 0.22 -13.63
C THR A 187 -21.25 -1.24 -13.21
N GLY A 188 -20.21 -1.63 -12.52
CA GLY A 188 -19.96 -3.00 -12.06
C GLY A 188 -18.56 -3.48 -12.42
N THR A 189 -18.30 -4.76 -12.14
CA THR A 189 -17.01 -5.40 -12.43
C THR A 189 -16.83 -5.62 -13.92
N ALA A 190 -15.64 -5.32 -14.43
CA ALA A 190 -15.20 -5.58 -15.80
C ALA A 190 -13.95 -6.46 -15.78
N GLU A 191 -13.95 -7.50 -16.62
CA GLU A 191 -12.82 -8.41 -16.83
C GLU A 191 -12.34 -8.32 -18.28
N PRO A 192 -11.58 -7.28 -18.65
CA PRO A 192 -11.09 -7.15 -20.01
C PRO A 192 -10.10 -8.26 -20.33
N SER A 193 -10.27 -8.91 -21.49
CA SER A 193 -9.47 -10.08 -21.88
C SER A 193 -7.96 -9.81 -21.94
N ILE A 194 -7.55 -8.56 -22.19
CA ILE A 194 -6.14 -8.15 -22.22
C ILE A 194 -5.49 -8.06 -20.85
N LEU A 195 -6.29 -7.96 -19.77
CA LEU A 195 -5.83 -7.85 -18.40
C LEU A 195 -6.16 -9.10 -17.56
N SER A 196 -6.93 -10.05 -18.11
CA SER A 196 -7.37 -11.24 -17.38
C SER A 196 -6.26 -12.26 -17.13
N SER A 197 -5.17 -12.21 -17.90
CA SER A 197 -4.01 -13.08 -17.72
C SER A 197 -2.81 -12.50 -18.47
N THR A 198 -1.94 -11.82 -17.73
CA THR A 198 -0.68 -11.26 -18.23
C THR A 198 0.49 -11.98 -17.56
N THR A 199 1.52 -12.33 -18.34
CA THR A 199 2.75 -12.89 -17.80
C THR A 199 3.78 -11.79 -17.69
N VAL A 200 4.33 -11.61 -16.49
CA VAL A 200 5.48 -10.72 -16.23
C VAL A 200 6.71 -11.59 -16.03
N ASP A 201 7.67 -11.48 -16.91
CA ASP A 201 8.90 -12.27 -16.85
C ASP A 201 9.71 -11.98 -15.58
N ALA A 202 10.63 -12.89 -15.24
CA ALA A 202 11.53 -12.68 -14.11
C ALA A 202 12.37 -11.41 -14.30
N TYR A 203 12.48 -10.60 -13.24
CA TYR A 203 13.25 -9.34 -13.22
C TYR A 203 12.86 -8.38 -14.35
N SER A 204 11.56 -8.23 -14.59
CA SER A 204 11.03 -7.35 -15.63
C SER A 204 9.82 -6.55 -15.17
N SER A 205 9.47 -5.52 -15.93
CA SER A 205 8.24 -4.74 -15.77
C SER A 205 7.42 -4.79 -17.04
N GLU A 206 6.09 -4.87 -16.88
CA GLU A 206 5.12 -4.77 -17.96
C GLU A 206 4.22 -3.55 -17.73
N VAL A 207 3.97 -2.78 -18.78
CA VAL A 207 3.09 -1.61 -18.78
C VAL A 207 1.86 -1.90 -19.62
N LEU A 208 0.69 -1.85 -19.01
CA LEU A 208 -0.59 -2.16 -19.63
C LEU A 208 -1.49 -0.92 -19.64
N LEU A 209 -1.98 -0.52 -20.79
CA LEU A 209 -2.94 0.57 -20.92
C LEU A 209 -4.33 0.08 -20.52
N VAL A 210 -4.86 0.57 -19.39
CA VAL A 210 -6.17 0.16 -18.87
C VAL A 210 -7.30 0.61 -19.78
N GLU A 211 -7.19 1.79 -20.40
CA GLU A 211 -8.16 2.33 -21.36
C GLU A 211 -8.30 1.51 -22.65
N ALA A 212 -7.35 0.64 -22.96
CA ALA A 212 -7.50 -0.30 -24.08
C ALA A 212 -8.55 -1.39 -23.81
N GLY A 213 -8.85 -1.64 -22.52
CA GLY A 213 -9.82 -2.66 -22.11
C GLY A 213 -11.09 -2.10 -21.48
N VAL A 214 -10.98 -1.00 -20.74
CA VAL A 214 -12.09 -0.41 -19.97
C VAL A 214 -12.07 1.11 -20.12
N ARG A 215 -13.24 1.71 -20.31
CA ARG A 215 -13.41 3.16 -20.30
C ARG A 215 -14.43 3.55 -19.24
N ASP A 216 -13.95 4.08 -18.13
CA ASP A 216 -14.78 4.55 -17.00
C ASP A 216 -14.04 5.66 -16.23
N PRO A 217 -14.73 6.67 -15.72
CA PRO A 217 -14.11 7.72 -14.92
C PRO A 217 -13.72 7.25 -13.51
N ARG A 218 -14.15 6.06 -13.09
CA ARG A 218 -13.96 5.54 -11.74
C ARG A 218 -13.39 4.15 -11.79
N LEU A 219 -12.19 3.99 -11.31
CA LEU A 219 -11.49 2.72 -11.30
C LEU A 219 -11.14 2.30 -9.87
N ALA A 220 -11.31 1.01 -9.61
CA ALA A 220 -10.64 0.31 -8.54
C ALA A 220 -10.21 -1.06 -9.08
N LEU A 221 -8.97 -1.44 -8.85
CA LEU A 221 -8.36 -2.64 -9.40
C LEU A 221 -8.03 -3.62 -8.28
N ALA A 222 -8.42 -4.88 -8.45
CA ALA A 222 -7.95 -6.00 -7.64
C ALA A 222 -6.97 -6.83 -8.51
N ILE A 223 -5.74 -6.94 -8.06
CA ILE A 223 -4.63 -7.54 -8.80
C ILE A 223 -4.17 -8.77 -8.04
N THR A 224 -4.15 -9.91 -8.69
CA THR A 224 -3.67 -11.18 -8.12
C THR A 224 -2.57 -11.78 -8.97
N SER A 225 -1.53 -12.29 -8.33
CA SER A 225 -0.42 -12.95 -9.00
C SER A 225 -0.25 -14.40 -8.56
N SER A 226 0.30 -15.21 -9.44
CA SER A 226 0.70 -16.58 -9.19
C SER A 226 2.04 -16.89 -9.86
N GLY A 227 2.84 -17.75 -9.24
CA GLY A 227 4.21 -18.06 -9.68
C GLY A 227 5.26 -17.17 -9.02
N GLY A 228 5.01 -15.89 -8.84
CA GLY A 228 5.84 -14.92 -8.14
C GLY A 228 4.99 -13.80 -7.55
N ASP A 229 5.50 -13.12 -6.53
CA ASP A 229 4.91 -11.90 -6.02
C ASP A 229 5.32 -10.72 -6.93
N ILE A 230 4.44 -9.76 -7.15
CA ILE A 230 4.68 -8.59 -8.01
C ILE A 230 4.38 -7.30 -7.26
N ALA A 231 4.92 -6.19 -7.72
CA ALA A 231 4.44 -4.86 -7.33
C ALA A 231 3.60 -4.28 -8.46
N ALA A 232 2.48 -3.65 -8.10
CA ALA A 232 1.57 -3.01 -9.03
C ALA A 232 1.36 -1.55 -8.66
N GLN A 233 1.41 -0.66 -9.66
CA GLN A 233 1.07 0.75 -9.56
C GLN A 233 0.25 1.18 -10.76
N LEU A 234 -0.67 2.15 -10.56
CA LEU A 234 -1.39 2.75 -11.67
C LEU A 234 -0.87 4.17 -11.87
N LEU A 235 -0.07 4.38 -12.91
CA LEU A 235 0.40 5.69 -13.32
C LEU A 235 -0.69 6.39 -14.13
N THR A 236 -1.17 7.52 -13.65
CA THR A 236 -2.28 8.25 -14.25
C THR A 236 -1.88 9.67 -14.62
N HIS A 237 -2.42 10.18 -15.70
CA HIS A 237 -2.34 11.60 -16.02
C HIS A 237 -3.63 12.07 -16.69
N GLU A 238 -3.91 13.35 -16.55
CA GLU A 238 -5.08 14.00 -17.10
C GLU A 238 -4.68 15.19 -17.97
N VAL A 239 -5.53 15.52 -18.94
CA VAL A 239 -5.35 16.70 -19.81
C VAL A 239 -6.66 17.50 -19.85
N ASP A 240 -6.55 18.83 -19.85
CA ASP A 240 -7.64 19.74 -20.23
C ASP A 240 -7.43 20.20 -21.66
N GLY A 241 -8.17 19.58 -22.57
CA GLY A 241 -7.97 19.75 -24.00
C GLY A 241 -6.63 19.17 -24.47
N ILE A 242 -5.60 19.99 -24.51
CA ILE A 242 -4.23 19.63 -24.93
C ILE A 242 -3.17 19.99 -23.87
N VAL A 243 -3.60 20.55 -22.76
CA VAL A 243 -2.72 20.97 -21.66
C VAL A 243 -2.76 19.89 -20.59
N GLY A 244 -1.60 19.50 -20.07
CA GLY A 244 -1.52 18.60 -18.92
C GLY A 244 -2.26 19.20 -17.73
N ALA A 245 -3.02 18.36 -17.02
CA ALA A 245 -3.84 18.72 -15.86
C ALA A 245 -3.54 17.83 -14.66
N GLY A 246 -2.30 17.40 -14.55
CA GLY A 246 -1.80 16.61 -13.44
C GLY A 246 -1.38 15.18 -13.84
N MET A 247 -0.51 14.63 -13.00
CA MET A 247 -0.08 13.23 -13.06
C MET A 247 0.07 12.67 -11.64
N GLU A 248 -0.23 11.37 -11.47
CA GLU A 248 -0.13 10.73 -10.15
C GLU A 248 0.18 9.24 -10.27
N ALA A 249 0.87 8.71 -9.28
CA ALA A 249 1.03 7.27 -9.08
C ALA A 249 0.03 6.78 -8.03
N VAL A 250 -1.04 6.12 -8.45
CA VAL A 250 -1.97 5.45 -7.54
C VAL A 250 -1.27 4.23 -6.96
N ASN A 251 -1.03 4.26 -5.65
CA ASN A 251 -0.32 3.21 -4.92
C ASN A 251 -1.30 2.20 -4.30
N PRO A 252 -0.86 0.96 -4.01
CA PRO A 252 -1.68 -0.01 -3.30
C PRO A 252 -2.19 0.53 -1.97
N GLY A 253 -3.48 0.31 -1.72
CA GLY A 253 -4.13 0.57 -0.45
C GLY A 253 -4.28 -0.69 0.39
N ALA A 254 -4.91 -0.53 1.56
CA ALA A 254 -5.27 -1.63 2.43
C ALA A 254 -6.19 -2.64 1.73
N GLU A 255 -6.16 -3.89 2.22
CA GLU A 255 -7.11 -4.92 1.81
C GLU A 255 -8.56 -4.50 2.08
N PRO A 256 -9.55 -5.11 1.37
CA PRO A 256 -10.95 -4.82 1.63
C PRO A 256 -11.30 -5.03 3.11
N SER A 257 -11.95 -4.03 3.71
CA SER A 257 -12.29 -4.02 5.13
C SER A 257 -13.66 -3.40 5.39
N GLU A 258 -14.30 -3.79 6.49
CA GLU A 258 -15.50 -3.13 7.00
C GLU A 258 -15.18 -1.75 7.62
N GLN A 259 -13.90 -1.47 7.86
CA GLN A 259 -13.40 -0.20 8.38
C GLN A 259 -12.18 0.21 7.57
N VAL A 260 -12.31 1.29 6.80
CA VAL A 260 -11.25 1.80 5.94
C VAL A 260 -10.88 3.21 6.37
N VAL A 261 -9.57 3.48 6.48
CA VAL A 261 -9.05 4.78 6.90
C VAL A 261 -8.11 5.34 5.84
N ILE A 262 -8.27 6.63 5.53
CA ILE A 262 -7.43 7.37 4.59
C ILE A 262 -6.93 8.63 5.32
N PRO A 263 -5.73 8.60 5.91
CA PRO A 263 -5.14 9.77 6.55
C PRO A 263 -4.54 10.73 5.53
N GLY A 264 -4.55 12.04 5.86
CA GLY A 264 -3.94 13.08 5.03
C GLY A 264 -4.81 13.61 3.89
N ALA A 265 -6.10 13.23 3.83
CA ALA A 265 -6.98 13.56 2.71
C ALA A 265 -7.48 15.01 2.68
N ASN A 266 -7.00 15.89 3.54
CA ASN A 266 -7.36 17.31 3.54
C ASN A 266 -6.15 18.21 3.36
N LEU A 267 -6.16 19.00 2.29
CA LEU A 267 -5.34 20.21 2.18
C LEU A 267 -6.14 21.40 2.72
N SER A 268 -5.49 22.22 3.53
CA SER A 268 -6.05 23.52 3.90
C SER A 268 -6.13 24.41 2.65
N GLY A 269 -7.25 24.35 1.92
CA GLY A 269 -7.43 25.12 0.68
C GLY A 269 -8.86 25.06 0.16
N GLU A 270 -9.15 25.80 -0.90
CA GLU A 270 -10.45 25.81 -1.59
C GLU A 270 -10.62 24.64 -2.57
N GLU A 271 -9.57 23.81 -2.73
CA GLU A 271 -9.52 22.71 -3.67
C GLU A 271 -10.39 21.52 -3.22
N GLY A 272 -10.77 20.71 -4.17
CA GLY A 272 -11.73 19.65 -3.92
C GLY A 272 -11.12 18.38 -3.35
N VAL A 273 -11.88 17.67 -2.51
CA VAL A 273 -11.59 16.30 -2.12
C VAL A 273 -12.71 15.38 -2.56
N THR A 274 -12.36 14.27 -3.21
CA THR A 274 -13.30 13.24 -3.64
C THR A 274 -12.92 11.91 -2.99
N LEU A 275 -13.82 11.37 -2.17
CA LEU A 275 -13.69 10.01 -1.66
C LEU A 275 -14.24 9.04 -2.70
N ARG A 276 -13.41 8.07 -3.10
CA ARG A 276 -13.80 6.94 -3.94
C ARG A 276 -13.95 5.69 -3.07
N VAL A 277 -15.09 5.00 -3.19
CA VAL A 277 -15.35 3.73 -2.51
C VAL A 277 -15.75 2.68 -3.55
N ALA A 278 -15.17 1.50 -3.46
CA ALA A 278 -15.49 0.37 -4.31
C ALA A 278 -16.01 -0.81 -3.47
N ASN A 279 -17.06 -1.45 -3.96
CA ASN A 279 -17.60 -2.67 -3.39
C ASN A 279 -17.11 -3.89 -4.22
N PRO A 280 -16.07 -4.61 -3.80
CA PRO A 280 -15.56 -5.76 -4.55
C PRO A 280 -16.41 -7.02 -4.37
N ASN A 281 -17.48 -6.96 -3.56
CA ASN A 281 -18.29 -8.13 -3.22
C ASN A 281 -19.34 -8.44 -4.28
N THR A 282 -19.89 -9.64 -4.21
CA THR A 282 -21.05 -10.09 -5.02
C THR A 282 -22.41 -9.67 -4.43
N GLU A 283 -22.38 -9.06 -3.24
CA GLU A 283 -23.56 -8.50 -2.55
C GLU A 283 -23.43 -6.99 -2.40
N SER A 284 -24.53 -6.29 -2.19
CA SER A 284 -24.51 -4.85 -1.95
C SER A 284 -23.87 -4.55 -0.59
N ALA A 285 -23.09 -3.47 -0.52
CA ALA A 285 -22.53 -2.94 0.71
C ALA A 285 -23.28 -1.66 1.12
N THR A 286 -23.46 -1.46 2.43
CA THR A 286 -23.99 -0.21 3.00
C THR A 286 -22.88 0.49 3.75
N ILE A 287 -22.54 1.71 3.32
CA ILE A 287 -21.43 2.48 3.89
C ILE A 287 -21.91 3.72 4.63
N SER A 288 -21.14 4.12 5.63
CA SER A 288 -21.27 5.40 6.33
C SER A 288 -19.91 6.06 6.42
N ILE A 289 -19.84 7.37 6.13
CA ILE A 289 -18.58 8.09 6.07
C ILE A 289 -18.48 9.07 7.24
N ALA A 290 -17.29 9.16 7.80
CA ALA A 290 -16.94 10.16 8.78
C ALA A 290 -15.63 10.86 8.41
N SER A 291 -15.55 12.14 8.74
CA SER A 291 -14.29 12.90 8.83
C SER A 291 -13.69 12.75 10.22
N ILE A 292 -12.37 12.77 10.28
CA ILE A 292 -11.63 12.70 11.54
C ILE A 292 -11.00 14.05 11.80
N THR A 293 -11.32 14.61 12.97
CA THR A 293 -10.79 15.88 13.48
C THR A 293 -9.98 15.62 14.74
N SER A 294 -9.32 16.65 15.26
CA SER A 294 -8.66 16.59 16.59
C SER A 294 -9.63 16.31 17.73
N GLU A 295 -10.94 16.57 17.55
CA GLU A 295 -11.99 16.33 18.54
C GLU A 295 -12.60 14.91 18.41
N GLY A 296 -12.29 14.19 17.33
CA GLY A 296 -12.74 12.83 17.09
C GLY A 296 -13.42 12.63 15.73
N LYS A 297 -14.25 11.61 15.67
CA LYS A 297 -14.98 11.17 14.48
C LYS A 297 -16.28 11.95 14.32
N GLU A 298 -16.46 12.63 13.19
CA GLU A 298 -17.67 13.39 12.84
C GLU A 298 -18.34 12.80 11.59
N PRO A 299 -19.66 12.46 11.65
CA PRO A 299 -20.36 11.97 10.47
C PRO A 299 -20.40 13.00 9.35
N VAL A 300 -20.04 12.60 8.13
CA VAL A 300 -20.20 13.45 6.94
C VAL A 300 -21.68 13.60 6.59
N PRO A 301 -22.22 14.82 6.46
CA PRO A 301 -23.63 15.02 6.15
C PRO A 301 -24.05 14.39 4.82
N GLY A 302 -25.13 13.60 4.84
CA GLY A 302 -25.68 12.95 3.65
C GLY A 302 -24.95 11.71 3.15
N SER A 303 -23.95 11.24 3.88
CA SER A 303 -23.17 10.04 3.54
C SER A 303 -23.41 8.86 4.49
N GLN A 304 -24.49 8.88 5.23
CA GLN A 304 -24.88 7.78 6.10
C GLN A 304 -25.80 6.81 5.35
N ASP A 305 -25.60 5.51 5.55
CA ASP A 305 -26.39 4.41 4.96
C ASP A 305 -26.45 4.47 3.40
N VAL A 306 -25.34 4.83 2.77
CA VAL A 306 -25.20 4.84 1.30
C VAL A 306 -25.02 3.42 0.81
N THR A 307 -25.87 2.96 -0.12
CA THR A 307 -25.79 1.61 -0.68
C THR A 307 -24.96 1.58 -1.96
N LEU A 308 -23.95 0.71 -2.01
CA LEU A 308 -23.16 0.38 -3.19
C LEU A 308 -23.60 -0.96 -3.75
N ALA A 309 -23.94 -1.01 -5.04
CA ALA A 309 -24.23 -2.27 -5.72
C ALA A 309 -22.97 -3.16 -5.84
N PRO A 310 -23.13 -4.48 -6.06
CA PRO A 310 -22.02 -5.40 -6.27
C PRO A 310 -21.07 -4.94 -7.39
N GLY A 311 -19.78 -4.99 -7.16
CA GLY A 311 -18.74 -4.67 -8.14
C GLY A 311 -18.66 -3.20 -8.54
N THR A 312 -19.44 -2.28 -7.92
CA THR A 312 -19.47 -0.88 -8.35
C THR A 312 -18.54 0.04 -7.57
N VAL A 313 -18.16 1.13 -8.22
CA VAL A 313 -17.36 2.23 -7.66
C VAL A 313 -18.19 3.50 -7.60
N LEU A 314 -18.13 4.19 -6.46
CA LEU A 314 -18.84 5.44 -6.19
C LEU A 314 -17.84 6.52 -5.78
N ASP A 315 -18.00 7.72 -6.35
CA ASP A 315 -17.30 8.93 -5.94
C ASP A 315 -18.24 9.82 -5.12
N LEU A 316 -17.75 10.31 -4.00
CA LEU A 316 -18.45 11.19 -3.07
C LEU A 316 -17.61 12.45 -2.86
N SER A 317 -18.19 13.62 -3.19
CA SER A 317 -17.50 14.90 -2.96
C SER A 317 -17.51 15.23 -1.47
N MET A 318 -16.34 15.55 -0.95
CA MET A 318 -16.15 16.06 0.42
C MET A 318 -16.11 17.59 0.44
N ASN A 319 -16.39 18.25 -0.69
CA ASN A 319 -16.41 19.71 -0.78
C ASN A 319 -17.46 20.32 0.15
N GLY A 320 -17.06 21.36 0.88
CA GLY A 320 -17.95 22.03 1.82
C GLY A 320 -18.03 21.38 3.21
N LEU A 321 -17.25 20.34 3.48
CA LEU A 321 -17.04 19.91 4.86
C LEU A 321 -16.33 21.01 5.62
N ALA A 322 -16.94 21.45 6.73
CA ALA A 322 -16.34 22.45 7.60
C ALA A 322 -15.43 21.79 8.62
N GLY A 323 -14.43 22.52 9.11
CA GLY A 323 -13.56 22.11 10.21
C GLY A 323 -12.19 21.60 9.77
N ASP A 324 -11.34 21.39 10.78
CA ASP A 324 -9.95 20.95 10.60
C ASP A 324 -9.88 19.40 10.61
N TRP A 325 -10.57 18.76 9.66
CA TRP A 325 -10.45 17.33 9.48
C TRP A 325 -9.19 16.99 8.68
N SER A 326 -8.58 15.85 8.97
CA SER A 326 -7.33 15.44 8.31
C SER A 326 -7.31 13.98 7.88
N ALA A 327 -8.39 13.24 8.11
CA ALA A 327 -8.57 11.88 7.60
C ALA A 327 -10.03 11.60 7.29
N LEU A 328 -10.25 10.62 6.42
CA LEU A 328 -11.58 10.06 6.15
C LEU A 328 -11.63 8.61 6.66
N ARG A 329 -12.80 8.25 7.18
CA ARG A 329 -13.12 6.87 7.57
C ARG A 329 -14.40 6.42 6.90
N VAL A 330 -14.37 5.21 6.37
CA VAL A 330 -15.53 4.50 5.83
C VAL A 330 -15.83 3.31 6.74
N ASP A 331 -17.02 3.29 7.32
CA ASP A 331 -17.56 2.11 8.01
C ASP A 331 -18.57 1.42 7.08
N SER A 332 -18.54 0.11 6.96
CA SER A 332 -19.35 -0.67 6.03
C SER A 332 -19.85 -1.96 6.66
N ASP A 333 -20.97 -2.50 6.18
CA ASP A 333 -21.51 -3.82 6.55
C ASP A 333 -20.88 -4.97 5.74
N GLN A 334 -20.08 -4.67 4.72
CA GLN A 334 -19.30 -5.59 3.91
C GLN A 334 -17.88 -5.03 3.70
N PRO A 335 -16.85 -5.85 3.51
CA PRO A 335 -15.52 -5.34 3.22
C PRO A 335 -15.49 -4.49 1.94
N VAL A 336 -15.04 -3.24 2.03
CA VAL A 336 -14.93 -2.30 0.90
C VAL A 336 -13.50 -1.81 0.73
N LEU A 337 -13.22 -1.24 -0.45
CA LEU A 337 -11.98 -0.54 -0.78
C LEU A 337 -12.27 0.96 -0.82
N ALA A 338 -11.29 1.78 -0.43
CA ALA A 338 -11.42 3.23 -0.60
C ALA A 338 -10.08 3.92 -0.86
N GLY A 339 -10.16 5.09 -1.50
CA GLY A 339 -9.07 6.03 -1.72
C GLY A 339 -9.62 7.45 -1.81
N ALA A 340 -8.79 8.44 -1.59
CA ALA A 340 -9.19 9.85 -1.70
C ALA A 340 -8.38 10.57 -2.76
N ARG A 341 -9.05 11.28 -3.66
CA ARG A 341 -8.45 12.24 -4.57
C ARG A 341 -8.44 13.61 -3.90
N VAL A 342 -7.31 14.26 -3.93
CA VAL A 342 -7.12 15.65 -3.52
C VAL A 342 -6.76 16.44 -4.76
N ASP A 343 -7.57 17.44 -5.11
CA ASP A 343 -7.32 18.30 -6.26
C ASP A 343 -6.48 19.52 -5.83
N ALA A 344 -5.59 19.97 -6.69
CA ALA A 344 -4.80 21.18 -6.56
C ALA A 344 -4.84 21.99 -7.86
N GLU A 345 -4.33 23.22 -7.89
CA GLU A 345 -4.34 24.02 -9.11
C GLU A 345 -3.42 23.41 -10.18
N GLY A 346 -4.05 22.79 -11.18
CA GLY A 346 -3.36 22.16 -12.32
C GLY A 346 -2.77 20.77 -12.04
N ASP A 347 -3.05 20.16 -10.86
CA ASP A 347 -2.56 18.83 -10.49
C ASP A 347 -3.54 18.12 -9.55
N TYR A 348 -3.28 16.85 -9.21
CA TYR A 348 -4.07 16.07 -8.26
C TYR A 348 -3.25 14.95 -7.63
N ALA A 349 -3.65 14.50 -6.44
CA ALA A 349 -3.08 13.33 -5.78
C ALA A 349 -4.14 12.29 -5.45
N TRP A 350 -3.74 11.01 -5.42
CA TRP A 350 -4.52 9.92 -4.87
C TRP A 350 -3.87 9.40 -3.59
N LEU A 351 -4.62 9.46 -2.49
CA LEU A 351 -4.23 8.88 -1.22
C LEU A 351 -4.92 7.52 -1.06
N PRO A 352 -4.17 6.43 -0.94
CA PRO A 352 -4.76 5.12 -0.67
C PRO A 352 -5.19 4.99 0.80
N SER A 353 -6.07 4.04 1.06
CA SER A 353 -6.31 3.56 2.43
C SER A 353 -5.05 2.91 3.00
N THR A 354 -4.90 2.97 4.32
CA THR A 354 -3.69 2.47 5.00
C THR A 354 -4.01 1.39 6.01
N HIS A 355 -3.04 0.50 6.27
CA HIS A 355 -3.00 -0.33 7.45
C HIS A 355 -2.32 0.39 8.61
N ALA A 356 -2.63 0.00 9.83
CA ALA A 356 -1.85 0.46 10.97
C ALA A 356 -0.45 -0.17 10.93
N VAL A 357 0.59 0.66 11.10
CA VAL A 357 2.00 0.25 11.08
C VAL A 357 2.66 0.51 12.43
N THR A 358 3.55 -0.40 12.83
CA THR A 358 4.36 -0.24 14.05
C THR A 358 5.74 0.33 13.73
N ASN A 359 6.24 0.06 12.53
CA ASN A 359 7.52 0.59 12.05
C ASN A 359 7.46 0.69 10.53
N GLY A 360 7.95 1.80 9.98
CA GLY A 360 7.98 2.01 8.54
C GLY A 360 8.85 3.20 8.16
N ALA A 361 9.20 3.26 6.88
CA ALA A 361 10.00 4.34 6.33
C ALA A 361 9.32 4.94 5.09
N VAL A 362 9.58 6.21 4.83
CA VAL A 362 9.11 6.90 3.64
C VAL A 362 10.19 7.85 3.10
N THR A 363 10.23 7.97 1.79
CA THR A 363 11.06 8.95 1.12
C THR A 363 10.36 10.31 1.12
N ILE A 364 11.04 11.35 1.57
CA ILE A 364 10.58 12.74 1.54
C ILE A 364 11.15 13.39 0.28
N PRO A 365 10.30 13.83 -0.66
CA PRO A 365 10.75 14.46 -1.92
C PRO A 365 11.27 15.88 -1.70
N GLU A 366 11.81 16.51 -2.75
CA GLU A 366 12.14 17.93 -2.77
C GLU A 366 10.87 18.79 -2.89
N SER A 367 10.10 18.82 -1.81
CA SER A 367 8.81 19.49 -1.71
C SER A 367 8.43 19.61 -0.23
N GLN A 368 7.39 20.34 0.08
CA GLN A 368 6.84 20.35 1.42
C GLN A 368 6.01 19.09 1.63
N SER A 369 6.39 18.27 2.60
CA SER A 369 5.67 17.04 2.92
C SER A 369 5.03 17.10 4.29
N GLN A 370 3.80 16.62 4.38
CA GLN A 370 3.02 16.52 5.60
C GLN A 370 2.70 15.05 5.87
N LEU A 371 3.01 14.58 7.07
CA LEU A 371 2.66 13.25 7.55
C LEU A 371 1.47 13.37 8.49
N THR A 372 0.41 12.65 8.20
CA THR A 372 -0.82 12.58 9.01
C THR A 372 -0.94 11.21 9.65
N PHE A 373 -1.09 11.19 10.96
CA PHE A 373 -1.18 10.00 11.80
C PHE A 373 -2.58 9.86 12.35
N TYR A 374 -3.15 8.67 12.28
CA TYR A 374 -4.43 8.35 12.86
C TYR A 374 -4.37 7.08 13.69
N SER A 375 -5.04 7.08 14.83
CA SER A 375 -5.27 5.89 15.66
C SER A 375 -6.66 5.94 16.29
N GLU A 376 -7.31 4.77 16.46
CA GLU A 376 -8.59 4.70 17.17
C GLU A 376 -8.46 4.88 18.70
N SER A 377 -7.29 4.65 19.25
CA SER A 377 -6.97 4.78 20.66
C SER A 377 -5.78 5.71 20.84
N ASP A 378 -5.72 6.37 21.99
CA ASP A 378 -4.61 7.22 22.34
C ASP A 378 -3.31 6.41 22.27
N THR A 379 -2.39 6.87 21.47
CA THR A 379 -1.08 6.27 21.25
C THR A 379 -0.05 7.36 20.95
N SER A 380 1.20 6.96 20.79
CA SER A 380 2.27 7.87 20.37
C SER A 380 3.04 7.29 19.18
N ALA A 381 3.64 8.15 18.42
CA ALA A 381 4.55 7.79 17.35
C ALA A 381 5.85 8.59 17.46
N THR A 382 6.98 7.92 17.29
CA THR A 382 8.27 8.58 17.15
C THR A 382 8.59 8.71 15.67
N VAL A 383 8.87 9.95 15.23
CA VAL A 383 9.22 10.26 13.85
C VAL A 383 10.64 10.79 13.82
N THR A 384 11.50 10.14 13.07
CA THR A 384 12.89 10.57 12.87
C THR A 384 13.10 10.91 11.40
N PHE A 385 13.51 12.15 11.14
CA PHE A 385 13.82 12.66 9.81
C PHE A 385 15.32 12.60 9.56
N TYR A 386 15.70 12.19 8.36
CA TYR A 386 17.09 12.05 7.93
C TYR A 386 17.36 12.92 6.70
N SER A 387 18.55 13.51 6.65
CA SER A 387 19.05 14.29 5.53
C SER A 387 19.40 13.39 4.33
N ARG A 388 19.77 14.01 3.22
CA ARG A 388 20.33 13.34 2.03
C ARG A 388 21.63 12.60 2.29
N GLN A 389 22.35 12.97 3.35
CA GLN A 389 23.60 12.32 3.79
C GLN A 389 23.34 11.17 4.78
N GLY A 390 22.10 11.02 5.24
CA GLY A 390 21.70 10.01 6.22
C GLY A 390 21.89 10.43 7.68
N ASP A 391 22.17 11.71 7.92
CA ASP A 391 22.24 12.26 9.27
C ASP A 391 20.85 12.59 9.80
N VAL A 392 20.64 12.47 11.11
CA VAL A 392 19.38 12.90 11.74
C VAL A 392 19.23 14.43 11.62
N VAL A 393 18.11 14.86 11.05
CA VAL A 393 17.71 16.27 10.95
C VAL A 393 16.86 16.66 12.16
N ASP A 394 15.87 15.83 12.47
CA ASP A 394 14.97 16.01 13.61
C ASP A 394 14.44 14.65 14.08
N SER A 395 14.14 14.54 15.39
CA SER A 395 13.50 13.36 15.96
C SER A 395 12.57 13.80 17.07
N SER A 396 11.29 13.46 16.93
CA SER A 396 10.26 13.86 17.88
C SER A 396 9.26 12.74 18.11
N THR A 397 8.75 12.67 19.35
CA THR A 397 7.62 11.80 19.69
C THR A 397 6.36 12.66 19.75
N ILE A 398 5.36 12.26 18.98
CA ILE A 398 4.06 12.94 18.90
C ILE A 398 2.97 12.08 19.53
N GLU A 399 2.04 12.73 20.23
CA GLU A 399 0.81 12.08 20.67
C GLU A 399 -0.21 12.05 19.53
N VAL A 400 -0.94 10.95 19.41
CA VAL A 400 -1.96 10.73 18.36
C VAL A 400 -3.33 10.48 18.99
N PRO A 401 -4.04 11.53 19.48
CA PRO A 401 -5.40 11.45 20.03
C PRO A 401 -6.46 12.18 19.18
N PRO A 402 -7.24 11.60 18.33
CA PRO A 402 -7.03 10.41 17.49
C PRO A 402 -6.18 10.70 16.24
N ILE A 403 -5.92 12.00 15.94
CA ILE A 403 -5.18 12.44 14.76
C ILE A 403 -4.10 13.46 15.11
N ALA A 404 -2.97 13.36 14.46
CA ALA A 404 -1.87 14.31 14.55
C ALA A 404 -1.24 14.50 13.19
N THR A 405 -0.64 15.67 12.97
CA THR A 405 0.04 16.00 11.72
C THR A 405 1.38 16.64 12.01
N ILE A 406 2.40 16.26 11.26
CA ILE A 406 3.74 16.84 11.33
C ILE A 406 4.21 17.23 9.93
N THR A 407 4.83 18.42 9.80
CA THR A 407 5.47 18.83 8.57
C THR A 407 6.93 18.41 8.59
N ALA A 408 7.39 17.78 7.51
CA ALA A 408 8.79 17.41 7.38
C ALA A 408 9.69 18.65 7.32
N PRO A 409 10.86 18.64 8.01
CA PRO A 409 11.87 19.69 7.86
C PRO A 409 12.33 19.84 6.40
N GLU A 410 12.73 21.06 5.99
CA GLU A 410 13.18 21.33 4.61
C GLU A 410 14.39 20.48 4.17
N ASP A 411 15.28 20.15 5.11
CA ASP A 411 16.47 19.33 4.84
C ASP A 411 16.19 17.81 4.91
N ALA A 412 14.94 17.41 5.24
CA ALA A 412 14.58 16.01 5.30
C ALA A 412 14.54 15.37 3.89
N SER A 413 15.07 14.18 3.81
CA SER A 413 15.05 13.34 2.59
C SER A 413 14.31 12.02 2.82
N HIS A 414 14.26 11.57 4.06
CA HIS A 414 13.60 10.35 4.49
C HIS A 414 13.02 10.53 5.89
N ALA A 415 11.97 9.77 6.19
CA ALA A 415 11.42 9.68 7.54
C ALA A 415 11.26 8.21 7.94
N VAL A 416 11.49 7.94 9.22
CA VAL A 416 11.20 6.66 9.87
C VAL A 416 10.17 6.91 10.95
N VAL A 417 9.17 6.04 11.01
CA VAL A 417 8.08 6.10 12.00
C VAL A 417 8.11 4.82 12.81
N GLU A 418 8.12 4.98 14.14
CA GLU A 418 7.99 3.89 15.11
C GLU A 418 6.80 4.18 16.03
N SER A 419 5.92 3.21 16.25
CA SER A 419 4.68 3.36 17.02
C SER A 419 4.16 2.02 17.57
N ASP A 420 3.09 2.05 18.34
CA ASP A 420 2.33 0.86 18.75
C ASP A 420 1.20 0.49 17.79
N GLY A 421 1.16 1.11 16.60
CA GLY A 421 0.18 0.89 15.54
C GLY A 421 -0.58 2.16 15.20
N VAL A 422 -0.16 2.84 14.12
CA VAL A 422 -0.80 4.05 13.58
C VAL A 422 -1.00 3.92 12.08
N HIS A 423 -2.07 4.49 11.58
CA HIS A 423 -2.26 4.74 10.15
C HIS A 423 -1.50 6.01 9.76
N VAL A 424 -0.76 5.98 8.67
CA VAL A 424 0.02 7.13 8.20
C VAL A 424 -0.22 7.37 6.73
N GLY A 425 -0.60 8.61 6.40
CA GLY A 425 -0.64 9.12 5.03
C GLY A 425 0.38 10.24 4.87
N VAL A 426 0.96 10.36 3.70
CA VAL A 426 1.93 11.40 3.37
C VAL A 426 1.45 12.15 2.13
N LEU A 427 1.32 13.47 2.26
CA LEU A 427 0.96 14.35 1.18
C LEU A 427 2.09 15.36 0.98
N SER A 428 2.56 15.46 -0.25
CA SER A 428 3.66 16.33 -0.65
C SER A 428 3.17 17.39 -1.63
N THR A 429 3.60 18.64 -1.46
CA THR A 429 3.23 19.77 -2.33
C THR A 429 4.46 20.54 -2.77
N ALA A 430 4.45 21.05 -4.01
CA ALA A 430 5.49 21.90 -4.57
C ALA A 430 4.86 22.99 -5.44
N GLU A 431 5.43 24.20 -5.41
CA GLU A 431 5.08 25.22 -6.39
C GLU A 431 5.87 24.96 -7.68
N ILE A 432 5.17 24.79 -8.80
CA ILE A 432 5.75 24.48 -10.11
C ILE A 432 5.21 25.50 -11.11
N ASP A 433 5.90 26.64 -11.27
CA ASP A 433 5.47 27.78 -12.09
C ASP A 433 4.00 28.18 -11.78
N SER A 434 3.04 27.81 -12.62
CA SER A 434 1.61 28.09 -12.44
C SER A 434 0.82 26.89 -11.92
N ILE A 435 1.48 25.82 -11.52
CA ILE A 435 0.87 24.57 -11.05
C ILE A 435 1.19 24.39 -9.57
N GLN A 436 0.20 24.02 -8.78
CA GLN A 436 0.45 23.50 -7.44
C GLN A 436 0.63 21.98 -7.52
N GLY A 437 1.88 21.54 -7.71
CA GLY A 437 2.21 20.11 -7.74
C GLY A 437 1.86 19.43 -6.43
N ILE A 438 1.24 18.25 -6.52
CA ILE A 438 0.78 17.48 -5.37
C ILE A 438 0.96 15.99 -5.62
N ALA A 439 1.39 15.23 -4.61
CA ALA A 439 1.50 13.77 -4.70
C ALA A 439 1.25 13.09 -3.37
N GLY A 440 0.61 11.91 -3.43
CA GLY A 440 0.27 11.08 -2.28
C GLY A 440 1.16 9.86 -2.16
N GLN A 441 1.53 9.47 -0.93
CA GLN A 441 2.23 8.22 -0.67
C GLN A 441 1.94 7.67 0.74
N THR A 442 2.34 6.43 0.98
CA THR A 442 2.26 5.75 2.27
C THR A 442 3.64 5.33 2.73
N LEU A 443 3.75 4.90 3.99
CA LEU A 443 4.98 4.29 4.50
C LEU A 443 5.21 2.93 3.83
N THR A 444 6.48 2.62 3.57
CA THR A 444 6.94 1.24 3.36
C THR A 444 7.05 0.61 4.76
N PRO A 445 6.20 -0.36 5.12
CA PRO A 445 6.24 -0.99 6.42
C PRO A 445 7.51 -1.84 6.56
N ALA A 446 8.04 -1.90 7.78
CA ALA A 446 9.05 -2.90 8.08
C ALA A 446 8.46 -4.31 7.87
N PRO A 447 9.22 -5.25 7.29
CA PRO A 447 8.75 -6.62 7.18
C PRO A 447 8.40 -7.13 8.58
N ALA A 448 7.30 -7.88 8.68
CA ALA A 448 6.93 -8.54 9.92
C ALA A 448 8.18 -9.26 10.46
N GLY A 449 8.62 -8.87 11.65
CA GLY A 449 9.79 -9.46 12.30
C GLY A 449 9.66 -10.98 12.31
N SER A 450 10.76 -11.70 12.42
CA SER A 450 10.75 -13.16 12.53
C SER A 450 9.72 -13.56 13.59
N ALA A 451 8.49 -13.81 13.16
CA ALA A 451 7.49 -14.37 14.05
C ALA A 451 8.03 -15.73 14.49
N ASP A 452 8.11 -15.97 15.79
CA ASP A 452 8.40 -17.30 16.33
C ASP A 452 7.39 -18.27 15.73
N LEU A 453 7.81 -18.99 14.69
CA LEU A 453 7.00 -20.01 14.03
C LEU A 453 6.89 -21.19 15.00
N THR A 454 5.80 -21.25 15.71
CA THR A 454 5.45 -22.41 16.52
C THR A 454 5.02 -23.56 15.60
N LEU A 455 5.95 -24.44 15.24
CA LEU A 455 5.64 -25.65 14.50
C LEU A 455 4.99 -26.67 15.45
N GLN A 456 3.68 -26.90 15.30
CA GLN A 456 3.03 -28.09 15.88
C GLN A 456 3.29 -29.29 14.95
N VAL A 457 4.21 -30.13 15.33
CA VAL A 457 4.38 -31.43 14.67
C VAL A 457 3.29 -32.38 15.20
N ASN A 458 2.22 -32.55 14.45
CA ASN A 458 1.26 -33.60 14.67
C ASN A 458 1.87 -34.91 14.16
N ASN A 459 2.26 -35.81 15.08
CA ASN A 459 2.62 -37.20 14.79
C ASN A 459 1.36 -38.07 14.62
#